data_bd2e63c32a22fe5a655a1c21fd92a152
#
_entry.id   bd2e63c32a22fe5a655a1c21fd92a152
#
_cell.length_a   1.000
_cell.length_b   1.000
_cell.length_c   1.000
_cell.angle_alpha   90.00
_cell.angle_beta   90.00
_cell.angle_gamma   90.00
#
_symmetry.space_group_name_H-M   'P 1'
#
loop_
_entity.id
_entity.type
_entity.pdbx_description
1 polymer ?
#
loop_
_entity_poly.entity_id
_entity_poly.type
_entity_poly.pdbx_seq_one_letter_code
_entity_poly.pdbx_strand_id
1 'polypeptide(L)'
;MNLLPGMPPVLDRNDVYAADRPNELSPVVKDFPSLVYVPNSKSNSVSIIDPRTFKIIRTFAVGKEPQHVVPSWDLKKLWVAQDLQDQLTLIDPATGKRGETIHIDDPYNVYYTPDGKYSIICAERERRLDFRDAKTMKVVHRLPVPCDGVNHIDFSIDGRYLLATCEFSGELLKVDVANQKVIGTLKLKPAGMPQDVKLSPDGKLFYVANMEANGVHVIDGDNFKSISFIPTGKGAHGLYVSRDSQYLYVSNRGEGSVTLINLKTRAIAAKWKIPGGGSPDMGGVSADGKQLWLSGRYDSVVYVLDTSDGHLLAKIRVGKGPHGLCVYPQPGRYSLGHTGIFR
;
A
#
# COMPACT_ATOMS: atom_id res chain seq x y z
N MET A 1 -24.70 2.38 -9.34
CA MET A 1 -23.66 2.69 -8.31
C MET A 1 -23.75 4.19 -8.05
N ASN A 2 -23.89 4.59 -6.80
CA ASN A 2 -23.91 6.00 -6.40
C ASN A 2 -22.52 6.37 -5.89
N LEU A 3 -21.73 6.98 -6.75
CA LEU A 3 -20.32 7.32 -6.46
C LEU A 3 -20.20 8.44 -5.41
N LEU A 4 -19.08 8.46 -4.71
CA LEU A 4 -18.68 9.63 -3.90
C LEU A 4 -18.67 10.87 -4.82
N PRO A 5 -19.35 11.97 -4.43
CA PRO A 5 -19.38 13.18 -5.26
C PRO A 5 -17.97 13.70 -5.58
N GLY A 6 -17.70 13.93 -6.87
CA GLY A 6 -16.39 14.39 -7.35
C GLY A 6 -15.39 13.27 -7.70
N MET A 7 -15.68 12.04 -7.35
CA MET A 7 -14.85 10.89 -7.74
C MET A 7 -14.90 10.68 -9.26
N PRO A 8 -13.75 10.40 -9.92
CA PRO A 8 -13.75 10.00 -11.32
C PRO A 8 -14.62 8.75 -11.56
N PRO A 9 -15.28 8.62 -12.73
CA PRO A 9 -16.09 7.46 -13.04
C PRO A 9 -15.29 6.16 -12.98
N VAL A 10 -15.90 5.10 -12.44
CA VAL A 10 -15.34 3.74 -12.51
C VAL A 10 -15.35 3.28 -13.95
N LEU A 11 -14.21 2.82 -14.48
CA LEU A 11 -14.07 2.40 -15.88
C LEU A 11 -14.79 1.08 -16.14
N ASP A 12 -14.64 0.12 -15.24
CA ASP A 12 -15.32 -1.16 -15.29
C ASP A 12 -15.88 -1.50 -13.90
N ARG A 13 -17.18 -1.77 -13.83
CA ARG A 13 -17.84 -2.15 -12.56
C ARG A 13 -17.46 -3.53 -12.05
N ASN A 14 -16.88 -4.35 -12.92
CA ASN A 14 -16.41 -5.70 -12.58
C ASN A 14 -14.90 -5.76 -12.35
N ASP A 15 -14.18 -4.64 -12.62
CA ASP A 15 -12.76 -4.57 -12.36
C ASP A 15 -12.32 -3.16 -11.98
N VAL A 16 -12.21 -2.92 -10.69
CA VAL A 16 -11.77 -1.64 -10.13
C VAL A 16 -10.34 -1.28 -10.56
N TYR A 17 -9.55 -2.27 -10.97
CA TYR A 17 -8.18 -2.12 -11.46
C TYR A 17 -8.10 -2.05 -13.00
N ALA A 18 -9.20 -1.77 -13.69
CA ALA A 18 -9.23 -1.71 -15.16
C ALA A 18 -8.25 -0.68 -15.76
N ALA A 19 -7.90 0.37 -15.00
CA ALA A 19 -6.90 1.36 -15.38
C ALA A 19 -5.45 0.92 -15.11
N ASP A 20 -5.24 -0.19 -14.37
CA ASP A 20 -3.93 -0.63 -13.90
C ASP A 20 -3.29 -1.70 -14.81
N ARG A 21 -3.75 -1.80 -16.05
CA ARG A 21 -3.24 -2.76 -17.03
C ARG A 21 -1.76 -2.50 -17.36
N PRO A 22 -1.02 -3.52 -17.81
CA PRO A 22 0.40 -3.39 -18.09
C PRO A 22 0.73 -2.18 -18.97
N ASN A 23 1.57 -1.28 -18.47
CA ASN A 23 2.04 -0.07 -19.15
C ASN A 23 0.96 1.00 -19.47
N GLU A 24 -0.25 0.88 -18.93
CA GLU A 24 -1.31 1.89 -19.07
C GLU A 24 -1.03 3.11 -18.18
N LEU A 25 0.11 3.77 -18.45
CA LEU A 25 0.54 4.92 -17.68
C LEU A 25 -0.32 6.15 -17.98
N SER A 26 -0.70 6.88 -16.92
CA SER A 26 -1.31 8.20 -17.06
C SER A 26 -0.41 9.13 -17.91
N PRO A 27 -0.99 9.99 -18.78
CA PRO A 27 -0.23 11.03 -19.48
C PRO A 27 0.59 11.93 -18.56
N VAL A 28 0.22 12.05 -17.30
CA VAL A 28 0.94 12.86 -16.29
C VAL A 28 2.33 12.28 -16.01
N VAL A 29 2.49 10.97 -16.06
CA VAL A 29 3.71 10.28 -15.60
C VAL A 29 4.43 9.47 -16.67
N LYS A 30 3.91 9.41 -17.89
CA LYS A 30 4.47 8.60 -18.99
C LYS A 30 5.94 8.90 -19.30
N ASP A 31 6.37 10.15 -19.07
CA ASP A 31 7.74 10.61 -19.34
C ASP A 31 8.61 10.63 -18.06
N PHE A 32 8.08 10.21 -16.91
CA PHE A 32 8.87 10.14 -15.68
C PHE A 32 9.84 8.95 -15.71
N PRO A 33 11.02 9.08 -15.11
CA PRO A 33 11.95 7.96 -15.01
C PRO A 33 11.33 6.82 -14.18
N SER A 34 11.45 5.58 -14.67
CA SER A 34 11.07 4.41 -13.89
C SER A 34 12.12 4.18 -12.81
N LEU A 35 11.73 4.33 -11.54
CA LEU A 35 12.60 4.22 -10.36
C LEU A 35 11.87 3.48 -9.24
N VAL A 36 12.64 2.90 -8.32
CA VAL A 36 12.12 2.30 -7.09
C VAL A 36 12.67 3.05 -5.89
N TYR A 37 11.76 3.57 -5.06
CA TYR A 37 12.08 4.38 -3.89
C TYR A 37 11.91 3.54 -2.63
N VAL A 38 12.97 3.34 -1.86
CA VAL A 38 13.02 2.44 -0.71
C VAL A 38 13.26 3.23 0.57
N PRO A 39 12.23 3.41 1.43
CA PRO A 39 12.42 4.02 2.73
C PRO A 39 13.09 3.02 3.67
N ASN A 40 14.23 3.41 4.26
CA ASN A 40 15.01 2.60 5.19
C ASN A 40 14.76 3.09 6.62
N SER A 41 13.78 2.53 7.31
CA SER A 41 13.24 3.07 8.57
C SER A 41 14.29 3.19 9.68
N LYS A 42 15.21 2.23 9.79
CA LYS A 42 16.27 2.21 10.79
C LYS A 42 17.54 2.98 10.38
N SER A 43 17.66 3.33 9.11
CA SER A 43 18.78 4.13 8.58
C SER A 43 18.40 5.58 8.29
N ASN A 44 17.11 5.96 8.49
CA ASN A 44 16.62 7.33 8.27
C ASN A 44 16.97 7.86 6.89
N SER A 45 16.78 7.05 5.86
CA SER A 45 17.19 7.36 4.49
C SER A 45 16.21 6.79 3.47
N VAL A 46 16.31 7.28 2.24
CA VAL A 46 15.65 6.69 1.07
C VAL A 46 16.71 6.29 0.07
N SER A 47 16.70 5.02 -0.36
CA SER A 47 17.49 4.52 -1.46
C SER A 47 16.68 4.54 -2.75
N ILE A 48 17.26 5.01 -3.85
CA ILE A 48 16.65 4.99 -5.19
C ILE A 48 17.36 3.94 -6.04
N ILE A 49 16.57 3.03 -6.61
CA ILE A 49 17.09 1.94 -7.45
C ILE A 49 16.63 2.15 -8.89
N ASP A 50 17.54 1.96 -9.86
CA ASP A 50 17.18 1.82 -11.28
C ASP A 50 16.73 0.36 -11.52
N PRO A 51 15.44 0.12 -11.88
CA PRO A 51 14.89 -1.22 -12.05
C PRO A 51 15.46 -1.98 -13.26
N ARG A 52 16.11 -1.28 -14.20
CA ARG A 52 16.74 -1.91 -15.39
C ARG A 52 18.09 -2.55 -15.05
N THR A 53 18.78 -2.00 -14.06
CA THR A 53 20.13 -2.44 -13.67
C THR A 53 20.18 -3.09 -12.31
N PHE A 54 19.11 -2.97 -11.52
CA PHE A 54 19.02 -3.41 -10.12
C PHE A 54 20.06 -2.75 -9.21
N LYS A 55 20.50 -1.53 -9.57
CA LYS A 55 21.52 -0.80 -8.82
C LYS A 55 20.94 0.41 -8.11
N ILE A 56 21.42 0.67 -6.91
CA ILE A 56 21.19 1.94 -6.23
C ILE A 56 21.91 3.04 -7.00
N ILE A 57 21.14 4.04 -7.46
CA ILE A 57 21.69 5.22 -8.16
C ILE A 57 21.84 6.43 -7.22
N ARG A 58 21.13 6.41 -6.09
CA ARG A 58 21.19 7.48 -5.08
C ARG A 58 20.66 6.98 -3.74
N THR A 59 21.22 7.53 -2.66
CA THR A 59 20.66 7.46 -1.31
C THR A 59 20.74 8.85 -0.68
N PHE A 60 19.68 9.28 0.01
CA PHE A 60 19.66 10.55 0.74
C PHE A 60 19.01 10.39 2.11
N ALA A 61 19.45 11.23 3.04
CA ALA A 61 18.94 11.26 4.39
C ALA A 61 17.54 11.91 4.44
N VAL A 62 16.69 11.39 5.31
CA VAL A 62 15.38 11.94 5.68
C VAL A 62 15.24 11.96 7.21
N GLY A 63 14.09 12.31 7.74
CA GLY A 63 13.83 12.25 9.18
C GLY A 63 13.74 10.83 9.72
N LYS A 64 13.44 10.72 11.02
CA LYS A 64 13.41 9.46 11.74
C LYS A 64 12.26 8.57 11.28
N GLU A 65 12.59 7.31 11.10
CA GLU A 65 11.68 6.20 10.79
C GLU A 65 10.81 6.46 9.55
N PRO A 66 11.41 6.59 8.35
CA PRO A 66 10.65 6.62 7.11
C PRO A 66 9.98 5.26 6.89
N GLN A 67 8.63 5.24 6.90
CA GLN A 67 7.84 4.01 6.77
C GLN A 67 7.42 3.74 5.33
N HIS A 68 6.86 4.73 4.65
CA HIS A 68 6.31 4.58 3.30
C HIS A 68 6.75 5.69 2.36
N VAL A 69 6.85 5.36 1.07
CA VAL A 69 6.91 6.35 -0.02
C VAL A 69 5.61 6.26 -0.80
N VAL A 70 4.86 7.35 -0.83
CA VAL A 70 3.46 7.37 -1.24
C VAL A 70 3.21 8.36 -2.37
N PRO A 71 2.63 7.94 -3.52
CA PRO A 71 2.24 8.85 -4.58
C PRO A 71 1.07 9.73 -4.16
N SER A 72 1.10 11.01 -4.56
CA SER A 72 -0.07 11.90 -4.46
C SER A 72 -1.18 11.48 -5.39
N TRP A 73 -2.43 11.91 -5.09
CA TRP A 73 -3.60 11.58 -5.90
C TRP A 73 -3.42 11.94 -7.39
N ASP A 74 -2.83 13.10 -7.66
CA ASP A 74 -2.57 13.63 -9.01
C ASP A 74 -1.32 13.06 -9.68
N LEU A 75 -0.65 12.10 -9.04
CA LEU A 75 0.55 11.41 -9.50
C LEU A 75 1.81 12.29 -9.64
N LYS A 76 1.78 13.54 -9.21
CA LYS A 76 2.86 14.51 -9.43
C LYS A 76 3.90 14.57 -8.32
N LYS A 77 3.61 13.95 -7.19
CA LYS A 77 4.46 14.01 -5.99
C LYS A 77 4.60 12.62 -5.39
N LEU A 78 5.74 12.38 -4.74
CA LEU A 78 5.90 11.27 -3.81
C LEU A 78 6.19 11.83 -2.43
N TRP A 79 5.51 11.30 -1.40
CA TRP A 79 5.72 11.67 -0.01
C TRP A 79 6.41 10.56 0.74
N VAL A 80 7.51 10.88 1.41
CA VAL A 80 8.15 9.98 2.37
C VAL A 80 7.53 10.26 3.74
N ALA A 81 6.80 9.29 4.27
CA ALA A 81 6.19 9.38 5.59
C ALA A 81 7.22 9.03 6.68
N GLN A 82 7.54 10.00 7.54
CA GLN A 82 8.56 9.90 8.58
C GLN A 82 7.88 9.94 9.95
N ASP A 83 7.49 8.78 10.39
CA ASP A 83 6.61 8.54 11.52
C ASP A 83 7.13 9.18 12.83
N LEU A 84 8.35 8.86 13.25
CA LEU A 84 8.93 9.37 14.49
C LEU A 84 9.55 10.78 14.40
N GLN A 85 9.41 11.45 13.26
CA GLN A 85 9.89 12.82 13.08
C GLN A 85 8.75 13.80 12.81
N ASP A 86 7.49 13.32 12.75
CA ASP A 86 6.31 14.13 12.46
C ASP A 86 6.48 14.94 11.16
N GLN A 87 6.89 14.27 10.07
CA GLN A 87 7.22 14.93 8.81
C GLN A 87 6.82 14.13 7.59
N LEU A 88 6.49 14.84 6.50
CA LEU A 88 6.50 14.32 5.14
C LEU A 88 7.60 15.02 4.35
N THR A 89 8.47 14.25 3.71
CA THR A 89 9.46 14.79 2.77
C THR A 89 9.01 14.52 1.33
N LEU A 90 8.98 15.56 0.52
CA LEU A 90 8.66 15.48 -0.90
C LEU A 90 9.81 14.84 -1.68
N ILE A 91 9.46 13.99 -2.64
CA ILE A 91 10.31 13.61 -3.76
C ILE A 91 9.59 14.04 -5.04
N ASP A 92 10.30 14.76 -5.90
CA ASP A 92 9.84 15.05 -7.26
C ASP A 92 10.06 13.79 -8.14
N PRO A 93 9.01 13.08 -8.56
CA PRO A 93 9.16 11.84 -9.32
C PRO A 93 9.68 12.06 -10.75
N ALA A 94 9.55 13.27 -11.31
CA ALA A 94 10.09 13.58 -12.64
C ALA A 94 11.62 13.61 -12.64
N THR A 95 12.24 13.89 -11.49
CA THR A 95 13.70 14.00 -11.36
C THR A 95 14.32 13.03 -10.35
N GLY A 96 13.51 12.39 -9.52
CA GLY A 96 13.95 11.59 -8.39
C GLY A 96 14.66 12.41 -7.29
N LYS A 97 14.52 13.72 -7.28
CA LYS A 97 15.20 14.60 -6.31
C LYS A 97 14.34 14.82 -5.07
N ARG A 98 15.02 14.87 -3.92
CA ARG A 98 14.40 15.29 -2.65
C ARG A 98 13.99 16.76 -2.75
N GLY A 99 12.75 17.05 -2.35
CA GLY A 99 12.17 18.38 -2.24
C GLY A 99 12.07 18.86 -0.79
N GLU A 100 11.06 19.68 -0.56
CA GLU A 100 10.73 20.26 0.75
C GLU A 100 10.30 19.18 1.76
N THR A 101 10.37 19.56 3.03
CA THR A 101 9.84 18.77 4.14
C THR A 101 8.81 19.61 4.86
N ILE A 102 7.64 19.01 5.15
CA ILE A 102 6.54 19.64 5.86
C ILE A 102 6.27 18.91 7.18
N HIS A 103 5.80 19.65 8.19
CA HIS A 103 5.39 19.06 9.46
C HIS A 103 3.99 18.46 9.33
N ILE A 104 3.87 17.19 9.70
CA ILE A 104 2.62 16.43 9.76
C ILE A 104 2.70 15.52 10.98
N ASP A 105 1.76 15.65 11.90
CA ASP A 105 1.74 14.84 13.11
C ASP A 105 1.60 13.35 12.76
N ASP A 106 2.49 12.51 13.29
CA ASP A 106 2.40 11.05 13.30
C ASP A 106 2.05 10.41 11.94
N PRO A 107 2.78 10.69 10.84
CA PRO A 107 2.42 10.22 9.53
C PRO A 107 2.94 8.80 9.30
N TYR A 108 2.27 7.79 9.86
CA TYR A 108 2.63 6.39 9.57
C TYR A 108 2.41 6.09 8.08
N ASN A 109 1.25 6.46 7.55
CA ASN A 109 0.92 6.26 6.13
C ASN A 109 0.04 7.40 5.60
N VAL A 110 -0.02 7.53 4.25
CA VAL A 110 -0.78 8.59 3.57
C VAL A 110 -1.70 7.95 2.54
N TYR A 111 -2.97 8.33 2.57
CA TYR A 111 -3.98 7.95 1.59
C TYR A 111 -4.66 9.19 1.01
N TYR A 112 -5.44 8.98 -0.05
CA TYR A 112 -6.23 10.04 -0.68
C TYR A 112 -7.65 9.57 -0.90
N THR A 113 -8.63 10.43 -0.63
CA THR A 113 -10.02 10.13 -0.98
C THR A 113 -10.17 10.00 -2.51
N PRO A 114 -11.05 9.11 -2.99
CA PRO A 114 -11.19 8.84 -4.43
C PRO A 114 -11.54 10.06 -5.28
N ASP A 115 -12.15 11.09 -4.69
CA ASP A 115 -12.43 12.39 -5.33
C ASP A 115 -11.21 13.34 -5.37
N GLY A 116 -10.08 12.93 -4.77
CA GLY A 116 -8.86 13.76 -4.69
C GLY A 116 -8.97 14.99 -3.80
N LYS A 117 -10.04 15.12 -3.02
CA LYS A 117 -10.28 16.29 -2.19
C LYS A 117 -9.44 16.31 -0.93
N TYR A 118 -9.28 15.13 -0.30
CA TYR A 118 -8.54 15.00 0.95
C TYR A 118 -7.39 14.02 0.83
N SER A 119 -6.28 14.33 1.51
CA SER A 119 -5.33 13.34 1.97
C SER A 119 -5.76 12.84 3.36
N ILE A 120 -5.51 11.57 3.64
CA ILE A 120 -5.80 10.94 4.93
C ILE A 120 -4.47 10.47 5.51
N ILE A 121 -4.08 11.03 6.63
CA ILE A 121 -2.91 10.57 7.39
C ILE A 121 -3.37 9.54 8.41
N CYS A 122 -2.78 8.35 8.37
CA CYS A 122 -2.89 7.39 9.45
C CYS A 122 -1.95 7.83 10.58
N ALA A 123 -2.50 8.55 11.56
CA ALA A 123 -1.78 8.95 12.76
C ALA A 123 -1.92 7.82 13.79
N GLU A 124 -1.08 6.79 13.61
CA GLU A 124 -1.20 5.48 14.26
C GLU A 124 -1.10 5.57 15.79
N ARG A 125 -0.04 6.24 16.30
CA ARG A 125 0.21 6.44 17.73
C ARG A 125 -0.82 7.37 18.38
N GLU A 126 -1.32 8.33 17.60
CA GLU A 126 -2.32 9.32 18.03
C GLU A 126 -3.75 8.78 17.92
N ARG A 127 -3.94 7.56 17.42
CA ARG A 127 -5.24 6.88 17.31
C ARG A 127 -6.27 7.72 16.58
N ARG A 128 -5.92 8.24 15.40
CA ARG A 128 -6.82 9.04 14.58
C ARG A 128 -6.48 8.96 13.07
N LEU A 129 -7.44 9.34 12.26
CA LEU A 129 -7.27 9.63 10.84
C LEU A 129 -7.38 11.15 10.64
N ASP A 130 -6.32 11.78 10.16
CA ASP A 130 -6.33 13.22 9.86
C ASP A 130 -6.71 13.42 8.40
N PHE A 131 -7.92 13.96 8.16
CA PHE A 131 -8.33 14.43 6.85
C PHE A 131 -7.74 15.82 6.61
N ARG A 132 -6.98 15.95 5.54
CA ARG A 132 -6.28 17.18 5.16
C ARG A 132 -6.65 17.56 3.73
N ASP A 133 -6.68 18.83 3.42
CA ASP A 133 -6.78 19.29 2.04
C ASP A 133 -5.63 18.68 1.21
N ALA A 134 -5.94 17.95 0.14
CA ALA A 134 -4.95 17.17 -0.61
C ALA A 134 -3.86 18.01 -1.29
N LYS A 135 -4.12 19.32 -1.53
CA LYS A 135 -3.19 20.24 -2.19
C LYS A 135 -2.29 20.97 -1.20
N THR A 136 -2.87 21.45 -0.11
CA THR A 136 -2.19 22.30 0.89
C THR A 136 -1.69 21.55 2.09
N MET A 137 -2.14 20.31 2.29
CA MET A 137 -1.88 19.44 3.45
C MET A 137 -2.35 20.06 4.79
N LYS A 138 -3.19 21.12 4.75
CA LYS A 138 -3.79 21.69 5.96
C LYS A 138 -4.87 20.78 6.52
N VAL A 139 -4.90 20.65 7.85
CA VAL A 139 -5.93 19.83 8.54
C VAL A 139 -7.31 20.42 8.28
N VAL A 140 -8.25 19.56 7.88
CA VAL A 140 -9.67 19.87 7.73
C VAL A 140 -10.48 19.23 8.85
N HIS A 141 -10.19 17.96 9.14
CA HIS A 141 -10.85 17.23 10.23
C HIS A 141 -9.92 16.18 10.82
N ARG A 142 -9.94 16.04 12.12
CA ARG A 142 -9.27 14.97 12.86
C ARG A 142 -10.32 13.99 13.35
N LEU A 143 -10.29 12.76 12.85
CA LEU A 143 -11.21 11.70 13.23
C LEU A 143 -10.56 10.78 14.26
N PRO A 144 -10.88 10.92 15.56
CA PRO A 144 -10.44 9.92 16.54
C PRO A 144 -11.02 8.55 16.21
N VAL A 145 -10.21 7.51 16.39
CA VAL A 145 -10.65 6.13 16.16
C VAL A 145 -10.63 5.32 17.45
N PRO A 146 -11.56 4.37 17.64
CA PRO A 146 -11.69 3.62 18.88
C PRO A 146 -10.70 2.45 19.01
N CYS A 147 -9.68 2.37 18.15
CA CYS A 147 -8.75 1.25 18.06
C CYS A 147 -7.29 1.70 18.16
N ASP A 148 -6.38 0.77 18.36
CA ASP A 148 -4.95 0.98 18.39
C ASP A 148 -4.30 0.48 17.10
N GLY A 149 -3.36 1.26 16.54
CA GLY A 149 -2.58 0.88 15.36
C GLY A 149 -3.35 1.06 14.05
N VAL A 150 -4.09 2.16 13.86
CA VAL A 150 -4.75 2.45 12.58
C VAL A 150 -3.70 2.79 11.52
N ASN A 151 -3.51 1.93 10.49
CA ASN A 151 -2.34 2.06 9.61
C ASN A 151 -2.56 1.83 8.11
N HIS A 152 -3.41 0.92 7.67
CA HIS A 152 -3.64 0.67 6.25
C HIS A 152 -5.11 0.83 5.87
N ILE A 153 -5.36 1.35 4.65
CA ILE A 153 -6.70 1.69 4.15
C ILE A 153 -6.85 1.22 2.71
N ASP A 154 -8.04 0.73 2.35
CA ASP A 154 -8.53 0.73 0.97
C ASP A 154 -10.01 1.16 0.93
N PHE A 155 -10.46 1.59 -0.23
CA PHE A 155 -11.78 2.21 -0.42
C PHE A 155 -12.73 1.26 -1.14
N SER A 156 -14.04 1.37 -0.85
CA SER A 156 -15.07 0.76 -1.66
C SER A 156 -15.01 1.24 -3.11
N ILE A 157 -15.52 0.41 -4.02
CA ILE A 157 -15.50 0.73 -5.47
C ILE A 157 -16.22 2.04 -5.80
N ASP A 158 -17.23 2.41 -5.02
CA ASP A 158 -17.96 3.67 -5.17
C ASP A 158 -17.33 4.85 -4.37
N GLY A 159 -16.25 4.59 -3.65
CA GLY A 159 -15.53 5.58 -2.84
C GLY A 159 -16.25 6.05 -1.59
N ARG A 160 -17.43 5.51 -1.26
CA ARG A 160 -18.28 6.03 -0.18
C ARG A 160 -17.82 5.64 1.21
N TYR A 161 -17.16 4.51 1.34
CA TYR A 161 -16.55 4.11 2.58
C TYR A 161 -15.12 3.59 2.36
N LEU A 162 -14.37 3.58 3.41
CA LEU A 162 -13.08 2.91 3.48
C LEU A 162 -13.10 1.87 4.60
N LEU A 163 -12.28 0.83 4.47
CA LEU A 163 -11.88 -0.04 5.55
C LEU A 163 -10.47 0.32 5.98
N ALA A 164 -10.26 0.42 7.29
CA ALA A 164 -8.94 0.65 7.88
C ALA A 164 -8.58 -0.50 8.82
N THR A 165 -7.33 -0.94 8.77
CA THR A 165 -6.80 -1.93 9.70
C THR A 165 -6.33 -1.28 10.99
N CYS A 166 -6.59 -1.95 12.12
CA CYS A 166 -6.13 -1.58 13.44
C CYS A 166 -5.21 -2.68 13.95
N GLU A 167 -3.91 -2.52 13.69
CA GLU A 167 -2.90 -3.55 13.87
C GLU A 167 -2.89 -4.12 15.30
N PHE A 168 -2.81 -3.22 16.31
CA PHE A 168 -2.63 -3.64 17.70
C PHE A 168 -3.93 -4.05 18.40
N SER A 169 -5.08 -3.63 17.88
CA SER A 169 -6.41 -4.03 18.39
C SER A 169 -6.97 -5.29 17.73
N GLY A 170 -6.40 -5.76 16.60
CA GLY A 170 -6.86 -6.94 15.88
C GLY A 170 -8.24 -6.77 15.24
N GLU A 171 -8.56 -5.56 14.76
CA GLU A 171 -9.87 -5.22 14.23
C GLU A 171 -9.79 -4.35 12.97
N LEU A 172 -10.93 -4.21 12.30
CA LEU A 172 -11.13 -3.30 11.20
C LEU A 172 -12.09 -2.18 11.60
N LEU A 173 -11.87 -1.01 11.03
CA LEU A 173 -12.82 0.09 11.04
C LEU A 173 -13.46 0.24 9.67
N LYS A 174 -14.75 0.60 9.67
CA LYS A 174 -15.45 1.12 8.49
C LYS A 174 -15.73 2.60 8.71
N VAL A 175 -15.30 3.43 7.76
CA VAL A 175 -15.43 4.90 7.85
C VAL A 175 -16.22 5.41 6.66
N ASP A 176 -17.23 6.22 6.91
CA ASP A 176 -17.94 7.00 5.88
C ASP A 176 -17.03 8.14 5.41
N VAL A 177 -16.68 8.13 4.13
CA VAL A 177 -15.72 9.07 3.55
C VAL A 177 -16.29 10.47 3.46
N ALA A 178 -17.55 10.62 3.04
CA ALA A 178 -18.20 11.92 2.87
C ALA A 178 -18.42 12.64 4.21
N ASN A 179 -18.87 11.89 5.22
CA ASN A 179 -19.15 12.41 6.55
C ASN A 179 -17.97 12.35 7.51
N GLN A 180 -16.86 11.70 7.11
CA GLN A 180 -15.62 11.54 7.91
C GLN A 180 -15.93 10.99 9.30
N LYS A 181 -16.68 9.87 9.36
CA LYS A 181 -17.14 9.24 10.61
C LYS A 181 -16.91 7.75 10.62
N VAL A 182 -16.49 7.21 11.75
CA VAL A 182 -16.51 5.76 11.97
C VAL A 182 -17.96 5.29 12.02
N ILE A 183 -18.31 4.33 11.17
CA ILE A 183 -19.65 3.75 11.06
C ILE A 183 -19.68 2.27 11.43
N GLY A 184 -18.56 1.67 11.79
CA GLY A 184 -18.50 0.30 12.25
C GLY A 184 -17.10 -0.12 12.69
N THR A 185 -17.08 -1.16 13.56
CA THR A 185 -15.87 -1.88 13.97
C THR A 185 -16.10 -3.38 13.81
N LEU A 186 -15.09 -4.13 13.40
CA LEU A 186 -15.18 -5.58 13.19
C LEU A 186 -13.94 -6.25 13.78
N LYS A 187 -14.11 -7.03 14.83
CA LYS A 187 -13.06 -7.91 15.37
C LYS A 187 -12.84 -9.10 14.45
N LEU A 188 -11.59 -9.32 14.08
CA LEU A 188 -11.21 -10.42 13.20
C LEU A 188 -11.11 -11.74 13.95
N LYS A 189 -11.49 -12.83 13.27
CA LYS A 189 -11.34 -14.22 13.73
C LYS A 189 -10.81 -15.08 12.58
N PRO A 190 -9.60 -15.70 12.70
CA PRO A 190 -8.72 -15.69 13.88
C PRO A 190 -8.22 -14.29 14.22
N ALA A 191 -7.98 -14.03 15.49
CA ALA A 191 -7.40 -12.79 15.98
C ALA A 191 -5.94 -12.66 15.53
N GLY A 192 -5.36 -11.47 15.65
CA GLY A 192 -3.96 -11.20 15.33
C GLY A 192 -3.74 -9.73 14.98
N MET A 193 -2.72 -9.48 14.17
CA MET A 193 -2.29 -8.13 13.76
C MET A 193 -2.62 -7.90 12.27
N PRO A 194 -3.80 -7.33 11.95
CA PRO A 194 -4.15 -6.98 10.57
C PRO A 194 -3.21 -5.90 10.03
N GLN A 195 -2.77 -6.11 8.80
CA GLN A 195 -1.81 -5.26 8.08
C GLN A 195 -2.47 -4.67 6.83
N ASP A 196 -1.93 -4.91 5.65
CA ASP A 196 -2.44 -4.36 4.41
C ASP A 196 -3.88 -4.83 4.12
N VAL A 197 -4.64 -3.97 3.45
CA VAL A 197 -5.99 -4.23 2.99
C VAL A 197 -6.11 -3.91 1.50
N LYS A 198 -6.83 -4.78 0.75
CA LYS A 198 -6.98 -4.62 -0.70
C LYS A 198 -8.38 -5.00 -1.16
N LEU A 199 -9.01 -4.15 -1.97
CA LEU A 199 -10.31 -4.42 -2.57
C LEU A 199 -10.19 -5.50 -3.64
N SER A 200 -11.19 -6.39 -3.76
CA SER A 200 -11.28 -7.33 -4.88
C SER A 200 -11.57 -6.60 -6.19
N PRO A 201 -11.17 -7.15 -7.36
CA PRO A 201 -11.44 -6.50 -8.65
C PRO A 201 -12.91 -6.16 -8.87
N ASP A 202 -13.83 -7.04 -8.51
CA ASP A 202 -15.28 -6.83 -8.63
C ASP A 202 -15.87 -5.88 -7.57
N GLY A 203 -15.03 -5.33 -6.71
CA GLY A 203 -15.41 -4.34 -5.70
C GLY A 203 -16.29 -4.85 -4.56
N LYS A 204 -16.46 -6.18 -4.41
CA LYS A 204 -17.38 -6.76 -3.41
C LYS A 204 -16.71 -7.13 -2.10
N LEU A 205 -15.44 -7.54 -2.18
CA LEU A 205 -14.72 -8.09 -1.05
C LEU A 205 -13.45 -7.31 -0.78
N PHE A 206 -13.03 -7.31 0.48
CA PHE A 206 -11.71 -6.84 0.88
C PHE A 206 -10.89 -8.03 1.38
N TYR A 207 -9.64 -8.08 0.96
CA TYR A 207 -8.63 -8.97 1.48
C TYR A 207 -7.81 -8.23 2.53
N VAL A 208 -7.61 -8.83 3.69
CA VAL A 208 -6.87 -8.22 4.81
C VAL A 208 -5.80 -9.19 5.27
N ALA A 209 -4.55 -8.83 5.07
CA ALA A 209 -3.43 -9.61 5.59
C ALA A 209 -3.42 -9.54 7.12
N ASN A 210 -3.18 -10.67 7.78
CA ASN A 210 -3.06 -10.75 9.24
C ASN A 210 -1.76 -11.46 9.60
N MET A 211 -0.84 -10.69 10.14
CA MET A 211 0.54 -11.11 10.36
C MET A 211 0.64 -12.24 11.40
N GLU A 212 -0.04 -12.13 12.52
CA GLU A 212 -0.01 -13.14 13.58
C GLU A 212 -0.89 -14.34 13.26
N ALA A 213 -2.01 -14.13 12.56
CA ALA A 213 -2.87 -15.22 12.12
C ALA A 213 -2.27 -16.02 10.93
N ASN A 214 -1.23 -15.49 10.28
CA ASN A 214 -0.52 -16.14 9.17
C ASN A 214 -1.39 -16.39 7.93
N GLY A 215 -2.19 -15.40 7.55
CA GLY A 215 -3.07 -15.53 6.40
C GLY A 215 -3.85 -14.26 6.08
N VAL A 216 -4.88 -14.43 5.28
CA VAL A 216 -5.67 -13.32 4.74
C VAL A 216 -7.16 -13.53 5.08
N HIS A 217 -7.78 -12.54 5.72
CA HIS A 217 -9.23 -12.50 5.89
C HIS A 217 -9.89 -12.03 4.60
N VAL A 218 -11.06 -12.59 4.31
CA VAL A 218 -11.94 -12.14 3.24
C VAL A 218 -13.16 -11.49 3.88
N ILE A 219 -13.35 -10.21 3.60
CA ILE A 219 -14.37 -9.37 4.24
C ILE A 219 -15.39 -8.90 3.19
N ASP A 220 -16.66 -9.11 3.46
CA ASP A 220 -17.73 -8.42 2.76
C ASP A 220 -17.81 -6.98 3.27
N GLY A 221 -17.37 -6.03 2.43
CA GLY A 221 -17.26 -4.63 2.82
C GLY A 221 -18.62 -3.96 3.06
N ASP A 222 -19.63 -4.31 2.25
CA ASP A 222 -20.95 -3.70 2.35
C ASP A 222 -21.67 -4.14 3.64
N ASN A 223 -21.72 -5.45 3.90
CA ASN A 223 -22.32 -6.01 5.12
C ASN A 223 -21.38 -5.93 6.33
N PHE A 224 -20.15 -5.55 6.13
CA PHE A 224 -19.07 -5.41 7.12
C PHE A 224 -18.92 -6.64 8.01
N LYS A 225 -18.70 -7.80 7.38
CA LYS A 225 -18.55 -9.09 8.04
C LYS A 225 -17.43 -9.93 7.42
N SER A 226 -16.78 -10.74 8.24
CA SER A 226 -15.83 -11.75 7.77
C SER A 226 -16.57 -12.89 7.08
N ILE A 227 -16.12 -13.28 5.88
CA ILE A 227 -16.67 -14.40 5.10
C ILE A 227 -15.83 -15.66 5.27
N SER A 228 -14.50 -15.51 5.16
CA SER A 228 -13.56 -16.63 5.25
C SER A 228 -12.16 -16.15 5.63
N PHE A 229 -11.30 -17.10 5.90
CA PHE A 229 -9.89 -16.90 6.16
C PHE A 229 -9.07 -17.87 5.29
N ILE A 230 -8.02 -17.37 4.65
CA ILE A 230 -7.13 -18.12 3.76
C ILE A 230 -5.74 -18.18 4.43
N PRO A 231 -5.30 -19.33 4.99
CA PRO A 231 -3.94 -19.47 5.48
C PRO A 231 -2.94 -19.32 4.33
N THR A 232 -1.97 -18.41 4.44
CA THR A 232 -0.98 -18.17 3.37
C THR A 232 0.44 -18.55 3.78
N GLY A 233 0.92 -18.01 4.89
CA GLY A 233 2.26 -18.27 5.41
C GLY A 233 2.57 -17.38 6.60
N LYS A 234 3.62 -17.69 7.35
CA LYS A 234 3.98 -16.94 8.55
C LYS A 234 4.24 -15.46 8.24
N GLY A 235 3.57 -14.61 8.98
CA GLY A 235 3.78 -13.17 8.88
C GLY A 235 3.20 -12.55 7.62
N ALA A 236 1.98 -12.95 7.20
CA ALA A 236 1.28 -12.33 6.07
C ALA A 236 1.16 -10.82 6.24
N HIS A 237 1.63 -10.02 5.25
CA HIS A 237 1.80 -8.59 5.43
C HIS A 237 1.31 -7.74 4.24
N GLY A 238 2.05 -7.64 3.15
CA GLY A 238 1.70 -6.82 1.99
C GLY A 238 0.83 -7.56 0.98
N LEU A 239 -0.08 -6.84 0.34
CA LEU A 239 -1.04 -7.33 -0.64
C LEU A 239 -0.93 -6.56 -1.95
N TYR A 240 -0.72 -7.25 -3.07
CA TYR A 240 -0.56 -6.63 -4.40
C TYR A 240 -1.38 -7.38 -5.44
N VAL A 241 -2.20 -6.67 -6.20
CA VAL A 241 -2.98 -7.25 -7.30
C VAL A 241 -2.11 -7.32 -8.55
N SER A 242 -2.16 -8.46 -9.26
CA SER A 242 -1.50 -8.60 -10.56
C SER A 242 -2.13 -7.66 -11.59
N ARG A 243 -1.35 -7.23 -12.61
CA ARG A 243 -1.82 -6.26 -13.61
C ARG A 243 -2.98 -6.75 -14.48
N ASP A 244 -3.23 -8.04 -14.49
CA ASP A 244 -4.39 -8.66 -15.16
C ASP A 244 -5.58 -8.87 -14.22
N SER A 245 -5.48 -8.44 -12.97
CA SER A 245 -6.49 -8.60 -11.90
C SER A 245 -6.84 -10.05 -11.57
N GLN A 246 -5.98 -11.03 -11.91
CA GLN A 246 -6.26 -12.44 -11.67
C GLN A 246 -5.74 -12.95 -10.33
N TYR A 247 -4.64 -12.38 -9.84
CA TYR A 247 -3.95 -12.87 -8.65
C TYR A 247 -3.73 -11.76 -7.62
N LEU A 248 -3.75 -12.17 -6.36
CA LEU A 248 -3.29 -11.37 -5.22
C LEU A 248 -1.98 -11.98 -4.71
N TYR A 249 -0.90 -11.22 -4.80
CA TYR A 249 0.38 -11.56 -4.18
C TYR A 249 0.33 -11.19 -2.70
N VAL A 250 0.65 -12.16 -1.83
CA VAL A 250 0.69 -11.98 -0.37
C VAL A 250 2.11 -12.22 0.10
N SER A 251 2.79 -11.19 0.61
CA SER A 251 4.10 -11.37 1.20
C SER A 251 3.96 -12.03 2.59
N ASN A 252 4.75 -13.08 2.85
CA ASN A 252 4.80 -13.77 4.14
C ASN A 252 6.14 -13.46 4.80
N ARG A 253 6.19 -12.37 5.54
CA ARG A 253 7.41 -11.77 6.09
C ARG A 253 8.16 -12.70 7.04
N GLY A 254 7.45 -13.51 7.82
CA GLY A 254 8.04 -14.44 8.79
C GLY A 254 8.43 -15.80 8.19
N GLU A 255 8.01 -16.10 6.95
CA GLU A 255 8.30 -17.36 6.27
C GLU A 255 9.34 -17.23 5.15
N GLY A 256 9.53 -16.01 4.61
CA GLY A 256 10.38 -15.81 3.45
C GLY A 256 9.74 -16.32 2.16
N SER A 257 8.44 -16.07 1.97
CA SER A 257 7.70 -16.52 0.81
C SER A 257 6.67 -15.50 0.32
N VAL A 258 6.15 -15.73 -0.88
CA VAL A 258 4.99 -15.01 -1.45
C VAL A 258 3.94 -16.05 -1.83
N THR A 259 2.71 -15.88 -1.34
CA THR A 259 1.58 -16.72 -1.73
C THR A 259 0.74 -16.01 -2.78
N LEU A 260 0.33 -16.72 -3.83
CA LEU A 260 -0.59 -16.24 -4.85
C LEU A 260 -1.99 -16.77 -4.57
N ILE A 261 -2.94 -15.86 -4.40
CA ILE A 261 -4.36 -16.20 -4.29
C ILE A 261 -5.02 -15.86 -5.64
N ASN A 262 -5.69 -16.83 -6.25
CA ASN A 262 -6.53 -16.55 -7.42
C ASN A 262 -7.77 -15.77 -6.96
N LEU A 263 -7.95 -14.56 -7.46
CA LEU A 263 -8.99 -13.63 -7.01
C LEU A 263 -10.41 -14.06 -7.40
N LYS A 264 -10.55 -14.89 -8.45
CA LYS A 264 -11.85 -15.43 -8.88
C LYS A 264 -12.30 -16.61 -8.01
N THR A 265 -11.39 -17.56 -7.74
CA THR A 265 -11.70 -18.78 -7.00
C THR A 265 -11.42 -18.67 -5.50
N ARG A 266 -10.61 -17.71 -5.10
CA ARG A 266 -10.06 -17.52 -3.74
C ARG A 266 -9.19 -18.68 -3.25
N ALA A 267 -8.75 -19.53 -4.16
CA ALA A 267 -7.83 -20.61 -3.87
C ALA A 267 -6.37 -20.15 -3.99
N ILE A 268 -5.48 -20.81 -3.25
CA ILE A 268 -4.03 -20.63 -3.44
C ILE A 268 -3.65 -21.24 -4.78
N ALA A 269 -3.08 -20.41 -5.67
CA ALA A 269 -2.61 -20.82 -6.97
C ALA A 269 -1.13 -21.26 -6.93
N ALA A 270 -0.31 -20.59 -6.13
CA ALA A 270 1.11 -20.88 -5.97
C ALA A 270 1.67 -20.34 -4.66
N LYS A 271 2.81 -20.86 -4.24
CA LYS A 271 3.64 -20.26 -3.19
C LYS A 271 5.09 -20.25 -3.63
N TRP A 272 5.68 -19.06 -3.72
CA TRP A 272 7.06 -18.83 -4.09
C TRP A 272 7.93 -18.67 -2.85
N LYS A 273 8.98 -19.44 -2.73
CA LYS A 273 9.94 -19.31 -1.62
C LYS A 273 11.14 -18.47 -2.07
N ILE A 274 11.55 -17.52 -1.24
CA ILE A 274 12.80 -16.78 -1.49
C ILE A 274 13.98 -17.73 -1.21
N PRO A 275 14.89 -17.91 -2.17
CA PRO A 275 16.07 -18.75 -1.99
C PRO A 275 16.91 -18.31 -0.77
N GLY A 276 17.19 -19.22 0.14
CA GLY A 276 17.88 -18.95 1.39
C GLY A 276 17.02 -18.29 2.47
N GLY A 277 15.72 -18.17 2.26
CA GLY A 277 14.80 -17.47 3.16
C GLY A 277 14.85 -15.96 3.00
N GLY A 278 14.14 -15.24 3.87
CA GLY A 278 14.08 -13.79 3.86
C GLY A 278 12.88 -13.24 4.61
N SER A 279 12.71 -11.94 4.53
CA SER A 279 11.63 -11.22 5.19
C SER A 279 10.88 -10.28 4.22
N PRO A 280 10.26 -10.84 3.13
CA PRO A 280 9.54 -10.02 2.15
C PRO A 280 8.38 -9.30 2.83
N ASP A 281 8.35 -8.00 2.64
CA ASP A 281 7.47 -7.10 3.37
C ASP A 281 6.58 -6.30 2.42
N MET A 282 6.75 -4.99 2.37
CA MET A 282 5.94 -4.09 1.54
C MET A 282 6.63 -3.77 0.21
N GLY A 283 5.84 -3.50 -0.82
CA GLY A 283 6.42 -3.22 -2.13
C GLY A 283 5.42 -2.84 -3.22
N GLY A 284 5.59 -3.41 -4.40
CA GLY A 284 4.73 -3.12 -5.55
C GLY A 284 5.09 -3.93 -6.79
N VAL A 285 4.15 -3.97 -7.72
CA VAL A 285 4.30 -4.62 -9.04
C VAL A 285 4.82 -3.57 -10.03
N SER A 286 5.77 -3.94 -10.89
CA SER A 286 6.26 -3.07 -11.98
C SER A 286 5.15 -2.64 -12.93
N ALA A 287 5.39 -1.56 -13.68
CA ALA A 287 4.40 -1.02 -14.61
C ALA A 287 3.99 -2.04 -15.70
N ASP A 288 4.93 -2.84 -16.17
CA ASP A 288 4.69 -3.90 -17.16
C ASP A 288 4.11 -5.19 -16.55
N GLY A 289 3.99 -5.26 -15.23
CA GLY A 289 3.46 -6.42 -14.51
C GLY A 289 4.42 -7.58 -14.33
N LYS A 290 5.67 -7.48 -14.81
CA LYS A 290 6.60 -8.62 -14.87
C LYS A 290 7.45 -8.81 -13.61
N GLN A 291 7.52 -7.82 -12.74
CA GLN A 291 8.34 -7.87 -11.54
C GLN A 291 7.52 -7.51 -10.30
N LEU A 292 7.69 -8.30 -9.25
CA LEU A 292 7.22 -7.98 -7.90
C LEU A 292 8.43 -7.56 -7.06
N TRP A 293 8.39 -6.31 -6.60
CA TRP A 293 9.42 -5.68 -5.77
C TRP A 293 8.97 -5.69 -4.32
N LEU A 294 9.76 -6.26 -3.42
CA LEU A 294 9.45 -6.34 -1.99
C LEU A 294 10.66 -5.94 -1.15
N SER A 295 10.45 -5.07 -0.17
CA SER A 295 11.47 -4.81 0.83
C SER A 295 11.71 -6.06 1.69
N GLY A 296 12.95 -6.30 2.09
CA GLY A 296 13.34 -7.34 3.03
C GLY A 296 13.57 -6.71 4.40
N ARG A 297 12.49 -6.57 5.17
CA ARG A 297 12.41 -5.78 6.42
C ARG A 297 13.56 -6.01 7.39
N TYR A 298 13.90 -7.29 7.61
CA TYR A 298 14.92 -7.68 8.58
C TYR A 298 16.29 -7.97 7.95
N ASP A 299 16.34 -8.08 6.62
CA ASP A 299 17.55 -8.46 5.88
C ASP A 299 18.29 -7.26 5.28
N SER A 300 17.70 -6.07 5.35
CA SER A 300 18.26 -4.84 4.75
C SER A 300 18.51 -4.98 3.24
N VAL A 301 17.53 -5.56 2.54
CA VAL A 301 17.58 -5.80 1.09
C VAL A 301 16.26 -5.44 0.44
N VAL A 302 16.23 -5.41 -0.89
CA VAL A 302 15.04 -5.49 -1.72
C VAL A 302 15.10 -6.77 -2.53
N TYR A 303 14.01 -7.54 -2.53
CA TYR A 303 13.83 -8.68 -3.41
C TYR A 303 13.09 -8.27 -4.66
N VAL A 304 13.52 -8.79 -5.81
CA VAL A 304 12.83 -8.64 -7.08
C VAL A 304 12.51 -10.03 -7.61
N LEU A 305 11.23 -10.33 -7.75
CA LEU A 305 10.74 -11.63 -8.20
C LEU A 305 10.12 -11.48 -9.59
N ASP A 306 10.34 -12.48 -10.46
CA ASP A 306 9.60 -12.60 -11.72
C ASP A 306 8.16 -13.01 -11.42
N THR A 307 7.18 -12.31 -11.97
CA THR A 307 5.76 -12.60 -11.71
C THR A 307 5.22 -13.81 -12.47
N SER A 308 5.96 -14.35 -13.43
CA SER A 308 5.53 -15.53 -14.20
C SER A 308 5.70 -16.83 -13.41
N ASP A 309 6.74 -16.94 -12.58
CA ASP A 309 7.07 -18.19 -11.87
C ASP A 309 7.63 -17.97 -10.45
N GLY A 310 7.85 -16.72 -10.07
CA GLY A 310 8.33 -16.33 -8.73
C GLY A 310 9.83 -16.51 -8.51
N HIS A 311 10.64 -16.77 -9.56
CA HIS A 311 12.07 -16.85 -9.35
C HIS A 311 12.68 -15.50 -8.97
N LEU A 312 13.74 -15.53 -8.16
CA LEU A 312 14.42 -14.36 -7.67
C LEU A 312 15.32 -13.78 -8.77
N LEU A 313 14.96 -12.60 -9.30
CA LEU A 313 15.75 -11.85 -10.28
C LEU A 313 16.92 -11.10 -9.63
N ALA A 314 16.69 -10.51 -8.46
CA ALA A 314 17.69 -9.75 -7.74
C ALA A 314 17.44 -9.71 -6.23
N LYS A 315 18.54 -9.61 -5.48
CA LYS A 315 18.58 -9.31 -4.05
C LYS A 315 19.51 -8.11 -3.85
N ILE A 316 18.93 -6.94 -3.64
CA ILE A 316 19.63 -5.65 -3.67
C ILE A 316 19.84 -5.17 -2.24
N ARG A 317 21.09 -4.97 -1.82
CA ARG A 317 21.39 -4.44 -0.49
C ARG A 317 21.04 -2.96 -0.40
N VAL A 318 20.27 -2.59 0.63
CA VAL A 318 19.82 -1.21 0.91
C VAL A 318 20.13 -0.83 2.36
N GLY A 319 19.60 0.28 2.83
CA GLY A 319 19.70 0.67 4.25
C GLY A 319 18.96 -0.29 5.19
N LYS A 320 19.10 -0.09 6.49
CA LYS A 320 18.51 -0.96 7.51
C LYS A 320 16.99 -0.71 7.63
N GLY A 321 16.23 -1.80 7.76
CA GLY A 321 14.80 -1.79 7.96
C GLY A 321 14.01 -1.20 6.79
N PRO A 322 14.25 -1.60 5.53
CA PRO A 322 13.43 -1.14 4.42
C PRO A 322 11.98 -1.57 4.63
N HIS A 323 11.01 -0.71 4.22
CA HIS A 323 9.58 -0.99 4.43
C HIS A 323 8.75 -0.66 3.20
N GLY A 324 7.82 0.27 3.27
CA GLY A 324 6.88 0.58 2.19
C GLY A 324 7.53 1.21 0.97
N LEU A 325 8.27 0.41 0.18
CA LEU A 325 8.88 0.87 -1.06
C LEU A 325 7.84 1.21 -2.11
N CYS A 326 8.17 2.14 -2.99
CA CYS A 326 7.32 2.58 -4.09
C CYS A 326 8.02 2.33 -5.42
N VAL A 327 7.44 1.46 -6.26
CA VAL A 327 7.78 1.36 -7.68
C VAL A 327 7.04 2.47 -8.40
N TYR A 328 7.74 3.34 -9.14
CA TYR A 328 7.09 4.50 -9.76
C TYR A 328 7.76 4.90 -11.08
N PRO A 329 7.00 5.31 -12.14
CA PRO A 329 5.54 5.39 -12.18
C PRO A 329 4.85 4.02 -12.27
N GLN A 330 3.55 4.01 -11.99
CA GLN A 330 2.69 2.84 -12.13
C GLN A 330 1.46 3.16 -13.00
N PRO A 331 0.84 2.14 -13.63
CA PRO A 331 -0.44 2.29 -14.32
C PRO A 331 -1.53 2.82 -13.39
N GLY A 332 -2.54 3.44 -13.99
CA GLY A 332 -3.66 4.02 -13.29
C GLY A 332 -3.83 5.51 -13.57
N ARG A 333 -5.03 6.02 -13.32
CA ARG A 333 -5.40 7.41 -13.59
C ARG A 333 -5.11 8.34 -12.42
N TYR A 334 -5.19 7.81 -11.20
CA TYR A 334 -4.91 8.52 -9.95
C TYR A 334 -4.50 7.50 -8.86
N SER A 335 -3.84 7.98 -7.83
CA SER A 335 -3.41 7.20 -6.69
C SER A 335 -4.37 7.40 -5.51
N LEU A 336 -4.69 6.33 -4.81
CA LEU A 336 -5.36 6.40 -3.52
C LEU A 336 -4.37 6.44 -2.34
N GLY A 337 -3.09 6.53 -2.66
CA GLY A 337 -2.03 6.58 -1.66
C GLY A 337 -1.40 5.21 -1.39
N HIS A 338 -0.75 5.07 -0.23
CA HIS A 338 0.04 3.90 0.11
C HIS A 338 1.06 3.56 -1.00
N THR A 339 1.62 2.36 -1.01
CA THR A 339 2.68 1.98 -1.96
C THR A 339 2.18 1.45 -3.30
N GLY A 340 0.91 1.59 -3.64
CA GLY A 340 0.45 1.13 -4.95
C GLY A 340 -1.03 0.80 -5.01
N ILE A 341 -1.88 1.69 -4.51
CA ILE A 341 -3.32 1.62 -4.78
C ILE A 341 -3.65 2.66 -5.82
N PHE A 342 -3.82 2.22 -7.06
CA PHE A 342 -4.22 3.06 -8.21
C PHE A 342 -5.61 2.66 -8.70
N ARG A 343 -6.24 3.56 -9.45
CA ARG A 343 -7.56 3.33 -10.05
C ARG A 343 -7.63 3.94 -11.46
#